data_16b8ad6b8be4780589ce633d02dbded9
#
_entry.id   16b8ad6b8be4780589ce633d02dbded9
#
_cell.length_a   1.000
_cell.length_b   1.000
_cell.length_c   1.000
_cell.angle_alpha   90.00
_cell.angle_beta   90.00
_cell.angle_gamma   90.00
#
_symmetry.space_group_name_H-M   'P 1'
#
loop_
_entity.id
_entity.type
_entity.pdbx_description
1 polymer ?
#
loop_
_entity_poly.entity_id
_entity_poly.type
_entity_poly.pdbx_seq_one_letter_code
_entity_poly.pdbx_strand_id
1 'polypeptide(L)'
;MRCLPLVFAALCLAAASIHAASPGVGGPFQLTDQDGRAVTQASFAGRPLLLYFGYTSCPDVCPVDLAKIVKIADDVRRASGTTVTPVFVTIDPERDTPPRLQAYVRAFGKEVVGLTGTTAQIDAITDEYHVYFRKVPVEGGYLMDHSTMLFLVGSNGTYLDHYGRKLPEDDVVKRVVTTLQASGT
;
A
#
# COMPACT_ATOMS: atom_id res chain seq x y z
N MET A 1 -25.75 -59.98 32.35
CA MET A 1 -24.85 -58.85 32.60
C MET A 1 -24.40 -58.28 31.28
N ARG A 2 -24.94 -57.11 30.87
CA ARG A 2 -24.65 -56.44 29.57
C ARG A 2 -23.72 -55.26 29.84
N CYS A 3 -22.48 -55.39 29.36
CA CYS A 3 -21.52 -54.27 29.38
C CYS A 3 -21.83 -53.29 28.24
N LEU A 4 -22.06 -52.02 28.60
CA LEU A 4 -22.27 -50.93 27.68
C LEU A 4 -20.89 -50.24 27.42
N PRO A 5 -20.44 -50.02 26.15
CA PRO A 5 -19.20 -49.34 25.91
C PRO A 5 -19.43 -47.81 25.97
N LEU A 6 -18.62 -47.15 26.81
CA LEU A 6 -18.48 -45.68 26.85
C LEU A 6 -17.73 -45.22 25.60
N VAL A 7 -18.38 -44.44 24.73
CA VAL A 7 -17.77 -43.75 23.60
C VAL A 7 -17.23 -42.43 24.13
N PHE A 8 -15.91 -42.30 24.22
CA PHE A 8 -15.24 -40.99 24.46
C PHE A 8 -15.19 -40.20 23.15
N ALA A 9 -15.98 -39.14 23.05
CA ALA A 9 -15.87 -38.18 21.98
C ALA A 9 -14.70 -37.22 22.27
N ALA A 10 -13.61 -37.36 21.52
CA ALA A 10 -12.48 -36.44 21.58
C ALA A 10 -12.85 -35.15 20.84
N LEU A 11 -13.02 -34.07 21.59
CA LEU A 11 -13.24 -32.72 21.08
C LEU A 11 -11.88 -32.13 20.64
N CYS A 12 -11.59 -32.16 19.31
CA CYS A 12 -10.43 -31.48 18.75
C CYS A 12 -10.65 -29.96 18.76
N LEU A 13 -10.07 -29.25 19.74
CA LEU A 13 -9.91 -27.80 19.67
C LEU A 13 -8.88 -27.46 18.59
N ALA A 14 -9.34 -26.95 17.45
CA ALA A 14 -8.46 -26.33 16.48
C ALA A 14 -7.95 -25.01 17.07
N ALA A 15 -6.69 -25.02 17.50
CA ALA A 15 -6.00 -23.80 17.90
C ALA A 15 -5.74 -22.97 16.66
N ALA A 16 -6.47 -21.86 16.49
CA ALA A 16 -6.15 -20.85 15.50
C ALA A 16 -4.80 -20.23 15.89
N SER A 17 -3.76 -20.51 15.11
CA SER A 17 -2.45 -19.90 15.27
C SER A 17 -2.58 -18.40 14.97
N ILE A 18 -2.57 -17.57 16.01
CA ILE A 18 -2.39 -16.13 15.89
C ILE A 18 -0.93 -15.94 15.47
N HIS A 19 -0.71 -15.72 14.17
CA HIS A 19 0.59 -15.24 13.69
C HIS A 19 0.75 -13.81 14.22
N ALA A 20 1.56 -13.66 15.26
CA ALA A 20 2.10 -12.36 15.63
C ALA A 20 2.98 -11.90 14.47
N ALA A 21 2.58 -10.82 13.79
CA ALA A 21 3.40 -10.18 12.78
C ALA A 21 4.74 -9.80 13.42
N SER A 22 5.84 -10.21 12.80
CA SER A 22 7.18 -9.73 13.16
C SER A 22 7.19 -8.20 12.98
N PRO A 23 7.95 -7.43 13.79
CA PRO A 23 8.08 -6.00 13.61
C PRO A 23 8.90 -5.73 12.33
N GLY A 24 8.25 -5.78 11.20
CA GLY A 24 8.77 -5.49 9.88
C GLY A 24 8.03 -4.31 9.26
N VAL A 25 8.58 -3.74 8.20
CA VAL A 25 7.87 -2.74 7.39
C VAL A 25 6.82 -3.44 6.53
N GLY A 26 5.60 -2.85 6.44
CA GLY A 26 4.50 -3.38 5.65
C GLY A 26 3.68 -4.43 6.37
N GLY A 27 2.41 -4.51 6.02
CA GLY A 27 1.45 -5.41 6.66
C GLY A 27 0.09 -5.38 5.96
N PRO A 28 -0.89 -6.15 6.46
CA PRO A 28 -2.23 -6.18 5.91
C PRO A 28 -2.94 -4.84 6.10
N PHE A 29 -3.75 -4.45 5.13
CA PHE A 29 -4.58 -3.26 5.22
C PHE A 29 -6.02 -3.53 4.77
N GLN A 30 -6.93 -2.68 5.23
CA GLN A 30 -8.32 -2.59 4.76
C GLN A 30 -8.60 -1.11 4.47
N LEU A 31 -8.84 -0.77 3.22
CA LEU A 31 -9.04 0.59 2.75
C LEU A 31 -10.22 0.66 1.77
N THR A 32 -10.49 1.83 1.25
CA THR A 32 -11.48 2.09 0.19
C THR A 32 -10.75 2.61 -1.04
N ASP A 33 -11.02 2.06 -2.22
CA ASP A 33 -10.45 2.56 -3.47
C ASP A 33 -11.15 3.85 -3.94
N GLN A 34 -10.61 4.46 -4.99
CA GLN A 34 -11.15 5.67 -5.60
C GLN A 34 -12.56 5.49 -6.22
N ASP A 35 -13.00 4.25 -6.41
CA ASP A 35 -14.35 3.92 -6.92
C ASP A 35 -15.33 3.61 -5.76
N GLY A 36 -14.90 3.77 -4.50
CA GLY A 36 -15.70 3.53 -3.31
C GLY A 36 -15.81 2.05 -2.89
N ARG A 37 -14.98 1.18 -3.44
CA ARG A 37 -14.99 -0.26 -3.12
C ARG A 37 -14.06 -0.54 -1.95
N ALA A 38 -14.50 -1.40 -1.03
CA ALA A 38 -13.62 -1.91 0.01
C ALA A 38 -12.54 -2.82 -0.61
N VAL A 39 -11.29 -2.54 -0.29
CA VAL A 39 -10.12 -3.29 -0.77
C VAL A 39 -9.21 -3.68 0.39
N THR A 40 -8.55 -4.80 0.22
CA THR A 40 -7.53 -5.29 1.15
C THR A 40 -6.24 -5.57 0.36
N GLN A 41 -5.16 -5.87 1.06
CA GLN A 41 -3.94 -6.34 0.42
C GLN A 41 -4.20 -7.54 -0.53
N ALA A 42 -5.10 -8.45 -0.18
CA ALA A 42 -5.48 -9.59 -1.02
C ALA A 42 -6.16 -9.19 -2.34
N SER A 43 -6.76 -7.99 -2.43
CA SER A 43 -7.34 -7.46 -3.67
C SER A 43 -6.26 -7.19 -4.75
N PHE A 44 -5.00 -7.16 -4.36
CA PHE A 44 -3.84 -6.95 -5.23
C PHE A 44 -3.01 -8.21 -5.45
N ALA A 45 -3.48 -9.38 -5.02
CA ALA A 45 -2.75 -10.63 -5.19
C ALA A 45 -2.34 -10.87 -6.66
N GLY A 46 -1.10 -11.32 -6.87
CA GLY A 46 -0.52 -11.51 -8.20
C GLY A 46 0.02 -10.23 -8.86
N ARG A 47 -0.08 -9.07 -8.21
CA ARG A 47 0.36 -7.79 -8.76
C ARG A 47 1.32 -7.09 -7.78
N PRO A 48 2.59 -6.90 -8.14
CA PRO A 48 3.49 -6.05 -7.36
C PRO A 48 3.00 -4.59 -7.34
N LEU A 49 3.23 -3.89 -6.21
CA LEU A 49 2.78 -2.52 -6.02
C LEU A 49 3.96 -1.57 -5.78
N LEU A 50 3.86 -0.36 -6.33
CA LEU A 50 4.63 0.80 -5.92
C LEU A 50 3.73 1.70 -5.09
N LEU A 51 3.86 1.63 -3.76
CA LEU A 51 3.00 2.29 -2.80
C LEU A 51 3.61 3.62 -2.35
N TYR A 52 2.84 4.69 -2.46
CA TYR A 52 3.25 6.04 -2.07
C TYR A 52 2.18 6.70 -1.20
N PHE A 53 2.61 7.32 -0.10
CA PHE A 53 1.73 8.04 0.81
C PHE A 53 1.78 9.53 0.53
N GLY A 54 0.61 10.16 0.42
CA GLY A 54 0.50 11.59 0.12
C GLY A 54 -0.92 12.11 0.34
N TYR A 55 -1.23 13.29 -0.17
CA TYR A 55 -2.58 13.87 -0.10
C TYR A 55 -2.87 14.75 -1.33
N THR A 56 -4.13 14.80 -1.74
CA THR A 56 -4.51 15.46 -3.02
C THR A 56 -4.33 16.98 -3.00
N SER A 57 -4.38 17.59 -1.81
CA SER A 57 -4.20 19.05 -1.62
C SER A 57 -2.73 19.46 -1.50
N CYS A 58 -1.77 18.55 -1.70
CA CYS A 58 -0.35 18.87 -1.69
C CYS A 58 -0.01 19.79 -2.86
N PRO A 59 0.55 21.00 -2.61
CA PRO A 59 0.76 21.98 -3.66
C PRO A 59 2.02 21.72 -4.50
N ASP A 60 2.91 20.81 -4.08
CA ASP A 60 4.26 20.70 -4.64
C ASP A 60 4.69 19.24 -4.85
N VAL A 61 5.09 18.54 -3.80
CA VAL A 61 5.85 17.27 -3.94
C VAL A 61 5.01 16.10 -4.42
N CYS A 62 3.77 15.93 -3.95
CA CYS A 62 2.97 14.74 -4.26
C CYS A 62 2.65 14.57 -5.76
N PRO A 63 2.23 15.62 -6.52
CA PRO A 63 1.99 15.46 -7.95
C PRO A 63 3.27 15.14 -8.72
N VAL A 64 4.41 15.74 -8.35
CA VAL A 64 5.71 15.46 -8.99
C VAL A 64 6.13 14.02 -8.72
N ASP A 65 6.03 13.56 -7.47
CA ASP A 65 6.44 12.21 -7.10
C ASP A 65 5.51 11.16 -7.72
N LEU A 66 4.19 11.38 -7.78
CA LEU A 66 3.27 10.45 -8.41
C LEU A 66 3.52 10.33 -9.93
N ALA A 67 3.82 11.44 -10.61
CA ALA A 67 4.20 11.40 -12.02
C ALA A 67 5.49 10.58 -12.24
N LYS A 68 6.49 10.72 -11.36
CA LYS A 68 7.70 9.90 -11.40
C LYS A 68 7.41 8.42 -11.15
N ILE A 69 6.55 8.09 -10.21
CA ILE A 69 6.18 6.70 -9.88
C ILE A 69 5.50 6.03 -11.08
N VAL A 70 4.62 6.73 -11.78
CA VAL A 70 4.00 6.22 -13.02
C VAL A 70 5.06 5.95 -14.08
N LYS A 71 6.00 6.88 -14.27
CA LYS A 71 7.11 6.69 -15.21
C LYS A 71 7.98 5.50 -14.81
N ILE A 72 8.34 5.36 -13.54
CA ILE A 72 9.11 4.21 -13.03
C ILE A 72 8.36 2.90 -13.32
N ALA A 73 7.05 2.83 -13.08
CA ALA A 73 6.25 1.63 -13.37
C ALA A 73 6.28 1.25 -14.86
N ASP A 74 6.20 2.24 -15.75
CA ASP A 74 6.33 2.04 -17.19
C ASP A 74 7.75 1.59 -17.60
N ASP A 75 8.78 2.15 -17.00
CA ASP A 75 10.17 1.78 -17.26
C ASP A 75 10.48 0.36 -16.76
N VAL A 76 9.97 -0.04 -15.58
CA VAL A 76 10.04 -1.42 -15.08
C VAL A 76 9.39 -2.38 -16.07
N ARG A 77 8.18 -2.07 -16.54
CA ARG A 77 7.48 -2.91 -17.54
C ARG A 77 8.29 -3.03 -18.84
N ARG A 78 8.91 -1.94 -19.33
CA ARG A 78 9.75 -1.98 -20.52
C ARG A 78 11.03 -2.81 -20.33
N ALA A 79 11.63 -2.72 -19.15
CA ALA A 79 12.90 -3.39 -18.85
C ALA A 79 12.75 -4.88 -18.53
N SER A 80 11.64 -5.30 -17.90
CA SER A 80 11.50 -6.68 -17.39
C SER A 80 10.24 -7.42 -17.89
N GLY A 81 9.32 -6.73 -18.55
CA GLY A 81 7.99 -7.29 -18.87
C GLY A 81 7.02 -7.35 -17.67
N THR A 82 7.51 -7.10 -16.45
CA THR A 82 6.68 -7.14 -15.23
C THR A 82 5.89 -5.85 -15.08
N THR A 83 4.57 -5.96 -14.91
CA THR A 83 3.71 -4.82 -14.61
C THR A 83 3.65 -4.61 -13.09
N VAL A 84 4.06 -3.44 -12.64
CA VAL A 84 3.87 -2.99 -11.25
C VAL A 84 2.76 -1.95 -11.20
N THR A 85 1.93 -1.99 -10.16
CA THR A 85 0.78 -1.08 -10.02
C THR A 85 1.16 0.11 -9.16
N PRO A 86 1.12 1.37 -9.68
CA PRO A 86 1.24 2.56 -8.85
C PRO A 86 0.02 2.68 -7.91
N VAL A 87 0.27 2.83 -6.61
CA VAL A 87 -0.77 2.98 -5.59
C VAL A 87 -0.50 4.24 -4.77
N PHE A 88 -1.46 5.15 -4.78
CA PHE A 88 -1.44 6.37 -3.98
C PHE A 88 -2.36 6.18 -2.77
N VAL A 89 -1.80 6.18 -1.56
CA VAL A 89 -2.55 6.10 -0.30
C VAL A 89 -2.65 7.49 0.31
N THR A 90 -3.86 7.98 0.51
CA THR A 90 -3.99 9.27 1.18
C THR A 90 -3.67 9.17 2.67
N ILE A 91 -3.03 10.23 3.19
CA ILE A 91 -2.83 10.47 4.62
C ILE A 91 -3.79 11.54 5.16
N ASP A 92 -4.75 11.98 4.34
CA ASP A 92 -5.71 13.02 4.66
C ASP A 92 -7.15 12.61 4.28
N PRO A 93 -7.67 11.56 4.90
CA PRO A 93 -8.97 11.00 4.53
C PRO A 93 -10.14 11.97 4.75
N GLU A 94 -9.96 13.00 5.56
CA GLU A 94 -10.98 14.01 5.79
C GLU A 94 -11.27 14.84 4.53
N ARG A 95 -10.24 15.17 3.76
CA ARG A 95 -10.37 15.92 2.49
C ARG A 95 -10.41 15.04 1.27
N ASP A 96 -9.72 13.89 1.31
CA ASP A 96 -9.53 13.01 0.17
C ASP A 96 -10.59 11.91 0.12
N THR A 97 -11.84 12.34 -0.13
CA THR A 97 -12.96 11.42 -0.39
C THR A 97 -12.73 10.61 -1.68
N PRO A 98 -13.39 9.44 -1.86
CA PRO A 98 -13.22 8.64 -3.08
C PRO A 98 -13.41 9.43 -4.38
N PRO A 99 -14.43 10.28 -4.58
CA PRO A 99 -14.55 11.07 -5.81
C PRO A 99 -13.41 12.05 -6.03
N ARG A 100 -12.91 12.68 -4.97
CA ARG A 100 -11.77 13.61 -5.06
C ARG A 100 -10.49 12.87 -5.41
N LEU A 101 -10.25 11.75 -4.74
CA LEU A 101 -9.11 10.89 -5.01
C LEU A 101 -9.14 10.34 -6.43
N GLN A 102 -10.33 9.92 -6.91
CA GLN A 102 -10.53 9.47 -8.29
C GLN A 102 -10.13 10.53 -9.30
N ALA A 103 -10.60 11.76 -9.14
CA ALA A 103 -10.24 12.88 -10.03
C ALA A 103 -8.73 13.11 -10.02
N TYR A 104 -8.09 13.04 -8.85
CA TYR A 104 -6.66 13.24 -8.69
C TYR A 104 -5.84 12.14 -9.39
N VAL A 105 -6.05 10.87 -9.05
CA VAL A 105 -5.22 9.78 -9.58
C VAL A 105 -5.41 9.57 -11.08
N ARG A 106 -6.61 9.81 -11.63
CA ARG A 106 -6.88 9.70 -13.06
C ARG A 106 -6.11 10.70 -13.91
N ALA A 107 -5.70 11.83 -13.35
CA ALA A 107 -4.85 12.79 -14.05
C ALA A 107 -3.45 12.24 -14.36
N PHE A 108 -3.01 11.18 -13.65
CA PHE A 108 -1.71 10.55 -13.82
C PHE A 108 -1.76 9.26 -14.66
N GLY A 109 -2.93 8.66 -14.82
CA GLY A 109 -3.11 7.45 -15.62
C GLY A 109 -4.23 6.57 -15.08
N LYS A 110 -4.82 5.77 -15.95
CA LYS A 110 -5.91 4.86 -15.59
C LYS A 110 -5.46 3.67 -14.71
N GLU A 111 -4.16 3.35 -14.73
CA GLU A 111 -3.51 2.29 -13.96
C GLU A 111 -3.17 2.69 -12.53
N VAL A 112 -3.25 3.98 -12.20
CA VAL A 112 -3.01 4.45 -10.84
C VAL A 112 -4.20 4.13 -9.95
N VAL A 113 -3.94 3.46 -8.84
CA VAL A 113 -4.95 3.16 -7.82
C VAL A 113 -4.82 4.15 -6.68
N GLY A 114 -5.92 4.82 -6.32
CA GLY A 114 -6.01 5.69 -5.16
C GLY A 114 -6.69 4.96 -4.00
N LEU A 115 -6.13 5.03 -2.81
CA LEU A 115 -6.68 4.41 -1.61
C LEU A 115 -6.94 5.47 -0.53
N THR A 116 -8.12 5.40 0.07
CA THR A 116 -8.55 6.20 1.22
C THR A 116 -9.22 5.30 2.25
N GLY A 117 -9.72 5.85 3.34
CA GLY A 117 -10.41 5.09 4.37
C GLY A 117 -10.88 5.97 5.51
N THR A 118 -11.25 5.37 6.62
CA THR A 118 -11.42 6.09 7.89
C THR A 118 -10.05 6.51 8.44
N THR A 119 -10.01 7.50 9.32
CA THR A 119 -8.77 7.91 10.01
C THR A 119 -8.07 6.70 10.65
N ALA A 120 -8.81 5.85 11.36
CA ALA A 120 -8.24 4.65 11.99
C ALA A 120 -7.63 3.65 10.98
N GLN A 121 -8.20 3.54 9.78
CA GLN A 121 -7.63 2.69 8.72
C GLN A 121 -6.35 3.29 8.11
N ILE A 122 -6.32 4.62 7.98
CA ILE A 122 -5.11 5.33 7.52
C ILE A 122 -4.01 5.26 8.58
N ASP A 123 -4.34 5.48 9.85
CA ASP A 123 -3.39 5.33 10.96
C ASP A 123 -2.80 3.91 10.97
N ALA A 124 -3.63 2.88 10.82
CA ALA A 124 -3.18 1.49 10.81
C ALA A 124 -2.18 1.20 9.67
N ILE A 125 -2.48 1.62 8.43
CA ILE A 125 -1.54 1.36 7.32
C ILE A 125 -0.27 2.22 7.42
N THR A 126 -0.36 3.44 7.91
CA THR A 126 0.83 4.29 8.11
C THR A 126 1.74 3.75 9.21
N ASP A 127 1.19 3.17 10.26
CA ASP A 127 1.94 2.47 11.31
C ASP A 127 2.66 1.23 10.73
N GLU A 128 1.98 0.39 9.93
CA GLU A 128 2.57 -0.78 9.27
C GLU A 128 3.75 -0.42 8.34
N TYR A 129 3.69 0.73 7.67
CA TYR A 129 4.75 1.21 6.78
C TYR A 129 5.71 2.22 7.45
N HIS A 130 5.56 2.49 8.74
CA HIS A 130 6.34 3.48 9.51
C HIS A 130 6.36 4.86 8.85
N VAL A 131 5.22 5.27 8.29
CA VAL A 131 5.05 6.57 7.65
C VAL A 131 4.64 7.60 8.68
N TYR A 132 5.52 8.57 8.90
CA TYR A 132 5.20 9.74 9.70
C TYR A 132 4.32 10.71 8.92
N PHE A 133 3.30 11.26 9.56
CA PHE A 133 2.52 12.38 9.05
C PHE A 133 1.92 13.22 10.19
N ARG A 134 1.65 14.49 9.89
CA ARG A 134 0.93 15.39 10.80
C ARG A 134 0.30 16.56 10.07
N LYS A 135 -0.77 17.11 10.63
CA LYS A 135 -1.38 18.36 10.18
C LYS A 135 -0.53 19.55 10.64
N VAL A 136 -0.24 20.46 9.73
CA VAL A 136 0.45 21.73 9.98
C VAL A 136 -0.51 22.87 9.65
N PRO A 137 -1.02 23.61 10.64
CA PRO A 137 -1.92 24.74 10.41
C PRO A 137 -1.25 25.81 9.54
N VAL A 138 -2.00 26.34 8.58
CA VAL A 138 -1.63 27.48 7.75
C VAL A 138 -2.83 28.43 7.62
N GLU A 139 -2.61 29.64 7.11
CA GLU A 139 -3.73 30.55 6.82
C GLU A 139 -4.72 29.90 5.85
N GLY A 140 -6.00 29.86 6.21
CA GLY A 140 -7.06 29.27 5.41
C GLY A 140 -7.19 27.74 5.49
N GLY A 141 -6.41 27.04 6.38
CA GLY A 141 -6.55 25.58 6.52
C GLY A 141 -5.33 24.88 7.11
N TYR A 142 -4.89 23.80 6.49
CA TYR A 142 -3.70 23.06 6.90
C TYR A 142 -3.01 22.35 5.72
N LEU A 143 -1.72 22.14 5.87
CA LEU A 143 -0.91 21.23 5.06
C LEU A 143 -0.63 19.95 5.86
N MET A 144 -0.19 18.90 5.15
CA MET A 144 0.32 17.67 5.79
C MET A 144 1.84 17.61 5.62
N ASP A 145 2.55 17.51 6.73
CA ASP A 145 3.97 17.14 6.76
C ASP A 145 4.05 15.60 6.82
N HIS A 146 4.83 14.96 5.95
CA HIS A 146 4.87 13.50 5.90
C HIS A 146 6.16 12.95 5.28
N SER A 147 6.40 11.66 5.54
CA SER A 147 7.46 10.89 4.88
C SER A 147 7.19 10.73 3.38
N THR A 148 8.23 10.93 2.55
CA THR A 148 8.14 10.85 1.08
C THR A 148 8.90 9.62 0.56
N MET A 149 8.52 8.43 1.03
CA MET A 149 9.13 7.16 0.63
C MET A 149 8.23 6.44 -0.37
N LEU A 150 8.84 5.77 -1.34
CA LEU A 150 8.20 4.85 -2.25
C LEU A 150 8.47 3.42 -1.79
N PHE A 151 7.45 2.62 -1.60
CA PHE A 151 7.56 1.24 -1.12
C PHE A 151 7.28 0.25 -2.23
N LEU A 152 8.10 -0.79 -2.35
CA LEU A 152 7.86 -1.93 -3.23
C LEU A 152 7.24 -3.07 -2.43
N VAL A 153 6.06 -3.52 -2.88
CA VAL A 153 5.34 -4.66 -2.32
C VAL A 153 5.24 -5.75 -3.38
N GLY A 154 5.58 -6.96 -3.04
CA GLY A 154 5.53 -8.11 -3.93
C GLY A 154 4.11 -8.57 -4.26
N SER A 155 3.97 -9.43 -5.25
CA SER A 155 2.68 -9.98 -5.70
C SER A 155 1.94 -10.80 -4.64
N ASN A 156 2.65 -11.27 -3.63
CA ASN A 156 2.11 -11.96 -2.44
C ASN A 156 1.75 -11.00 -1.29
N GLY A 157 1.93 -9.69 -1.49
CA GLY A 157 1.69 -8.67 -0.50
C GLY A 157 2.82 -8.44 0.50
N THR A 158 3.96 -9.11 0.37
CA THR A 158 5.11 -8.92 1.26
C THR A 158 5.84 -7.63 0.89
N TYR A 159 6.23 -6.84 1.88
CA TYR A 159 7.16 -5.74 1.68
C TYR A 159 8.50 -6.29 1.15
N LEU A 160 9.05 -5.66 0.12
CA LEU A 160 10.29 -6.06 -0.52
C LEU A 160 11.41 -5.03 -0.36
N ASP A 161 11.12 -3.75 -0.58
CA ASP A 161 12.12 -2.67 -0.56
C ASP A 161 11.44 -1.30 -0.43
N HIS A 162 12.24 -0.26 -0.22
CA HIS A 162 11.78 1.14 -0.27
C HIS A 162 12.84 2.06 -0.87
N TYR A 163 12.38 3.19 -1.41
CA TYR A 163 13.22 4.12 -2.14
C TYR A 163 12.97 5.55 -1.66
N GLY A 164 14.05 6.22 -1.25
CA GLY A 164 13.99 7.63 -0.89
C GLY A 164 13.85 8.52 -2.13
N ARG A 165 13.16 9.65 -1.99
CA ARG A 165 12.84 10.62 -3.05
C ARG A 165 14.06 11.10 -3.85
N LYS A 166 15.27 11.13 -3.22
CA LYS A 166 16.51 11.61 -3.85
C LYS A 166 17.20 10.57 -4.73
N LEU A 167 16.76 9.29 -4.70
CA LEU A 167 17.35 8.27 -5.55
C LEU A 167 16.98 8.53 -7.01
N PRO A 168 17.96 8.49 -7.96
CA PRO A 168 17.68 8.65 -9.38
C PRO A 168 16.67 7.61 -9.89
N GLU A 169 15.77 8.01 -10.80
CA GLU A 169 14.71 7.14 -11.32
C GLU A 169 15.25 5.86 -11.93
N ASP A 170 16.33 5.94 -12.73
CA ASP A 170 16.96 4.78 -13.36
C ASP A 170 17.51 3.77 -12.32
N ASP A 171 17.99 4.25 -11.17
CA ASP A 171 18.47 3.37 -10.10
C ASP A 171 17.29 2.72 -9.36
N VAL A 172 16.16 3.45 -9.18
CA VAL A 172 14.93 2.86 -8.67
C VAL A 172 14.44 1.75 -9.59
N VAL A 173 14.38 2.00 -10.93
CA VAL A 173 13.96 1.00 -11.92
C VAL A 173 14.83 -0.26 -11.83
N LYS A 174 16.15 -0.10 -11.85
CA LYS A 174 17.10 -1.25 -11.74
C LYS A 174 16.86 -2.05 -10.46
N ARG A 175 16.74 -1.36 -9.31
CA ARG A 175 16.50 -2.03 -8.02
C ARG A 175 15.15 -2.73 -7.98
N VAL A 176 14.07 -2.11 -8.47
CA VAL A 176 12.75 -2.74 -8.55
C VAL A 176 12.84 -4.03 -9.38
N VAL A 177 13.42 -3.98 -10.58
CA VAL A 177 13.55 -5.15 -11.45
C VAL A 177 14.34 -6.27 -10.75
N THR A 178 15.52 -5.95 -10.19
CA THR A 178 16.36 -6.93 -9.51
C THR A 178 15.64 -7.56 -8.30
N THR A 179 14.95 -6.75 -7.51
CA THR A 179 14.25 -7.21 -6.31
C THR A 179 13.07 -8.12 -6.68
N LEU A 180 12.28 -7.77 -7.70
CA LEU A 180 11.17 -8.60 -8.18
C LEU A 180 11.66 -9.94 -8.73
N GLN A 181 12.76 -9.96 -9.51
CA GLN A 181 13.36 -11.19 -10.01
C GLN A 181 13.86 -12.10 -8.87
N ALA A 182 14.48 -11.52 -7.84
CA ALA A 182 14.98 -12.26 -6.68
C ALA A 182 13.84 -12.83 -5.80
N SER A 183 12.69 -12.16 -5.75
CA SER A 183 11.52 -12.59 -4.96
C SER A 183 10.65 -13.65 -5.67
N GLY A 184 10.96 -14.00 -6.91
CA GLY A 184 10.14 -14.94 -7.70
C GLY A 184 8.78 -14.39 -8.11
N THR A 185 8.68 -13.06 -8.20
CA THR A 185 7.43 -12.33 -8.48
C THR A 185 7.39 -11.91 -9.94
#